data_105a4073732098a4a2a4a0f427eace29
#
_entry.id   105a4073732098a4a2a4a0f427eace29
#
_cell.length_a   1.000
_cell.length_b   1.000
_cell.length_c   1.000
_cell.angle_alpha   90.00
_cell.angle_beta   90.00
_cell.angle_gamma   90.00
#
_symmetry.space_group_name_H-M   'P 1'
#
loop_
_entity.id
_entity.type
_entity.pdbx_description
1 polymer ?
#
loop_
_entity_poly.entity_id
_entity_poly.type
_entity_poly.pdbx_seq_one_letter_code
_entity_poly.pdbx_strand_id
1 'polypeptide(L)'
;MATQTIDATLFASSHPDIVKRTSVSGLIFSVAMLLVGVFIFASIFEMSDKSSTLSMALMVLGTAFVLLGVFRLFWKSKEVVYLPTGSVTKERSVFFDLKYLGKLTDMIENEQLNGETEIKSSGSGNVRMDVMISQDNKFAAVQLYQFVPYTYTPVTSVRYFTGSDAVAVSAFLEKCKTA
;
A
#
# COMPACT_ATOMS: atom_id res chain seq x y z
N MET A 1 31.56 16.79 -6.20
CA MET A 1 30.52 15.77 -5.99
C MET A 1 29.18 16.49 -6.15
N ALA A 2 28.46 16.23 -7.25
CA ALA A 2 27.13 16.79 -7.46
C ALA A 2 26.16 16.08 -6.51
N THR A 3 25.61 16.85 -5.58
CA THR A 3 24.51 16.38 -4.72
C THR A 3 23.31 16.14 -5.63
N GLN A 4 23.07 14.91 -6.01
CA GLN A 4 21.81 14.55 -6.68
C GLN A 4 20.69 14.78 -5.67
N THR A 5 19.93 15.81 -5.88
CA THR A 5 18.70 16.07 -5.12
C THR A 5 17.71 14.99 -5.54
N ILE A 6 17.48 14.01 -4.68
CA ILE A 6 16.48 12.96 -4.91
C ILE A 6 15.13 13.56 -4.51
N ASP A 7 14.50 14.26 -5.45
CA ASP A 7 13.36 15.12 -5.18
C ASP A 7 12.01 14.40 -5.08
N ALA A 8 11.95 13.10 -5.37
CA ALA A 8 10.68 12.37 -5.34
C ALA A 8 10.77 11.10 -4.48
N THR A 9 9.83 10.96 -3.56
CA THR A 9 9.58 9.67 -2.91
C THR A 9 8.71 8.81 -3.83
N LEU A 10 8.85 7.48 -3.73
CA LEU A 10 8.11 6.52 -4.54
C LEU A 10 6.61 6.83 -4.65
N PHE A 11 6.00 7.21 -3.53
CA PHE A 11 4.56 7.48 -3.43
C PHE A 11 4.15 8.88 -3.89
N ALA A 12 5.11 9.79 -4.05
CA ALA A 12 4.88 11.14 -4.55
C ALA A 12 5.29 11.31 -6.02
N SER A 13 6.05 10.35 -6.59
CA SER A 13 6.45 10.41 -7.99
C SER A 13 5.25 10.22 -8.92
N SER A 14 5.12 11.09 -9.93
CA SER A 14 4.13 10.91 -10.99
C SER A 14 4.76 10.13 -12.14
N HIS A 15 4.23 8.95 -12.43
CA HIS A 15 4.56 8.19 -13.63
C HIS A 15 3.38 8.28 -14.62
N PRO A 16 3.60 8.48 -15.93
CA PRO A 16 2.52 8.67 -16.90
C PRO A 16 1.55 7.50 -16.95
N ASP A 17 2.04 6.28 -16.70
CA ASP A 17 1.23 5.05 -16.73
C ASP A 17 0.53 4.74 -15.40
N ILE A 18 0.66 5.61 -14.39
CA ILE A 18 0.04 5.42 -13.08
C ILE A 18 -0.96 6.52 -12.82
N VAL A 19 -2.20 6.12 -12.55
CA VAL A 19 -3.28 7.07 -12.27
C VAL A 19 -4.01 6.69 -11.00
N LYS A 20 -4.35 7.70 -10.21
CA LYS A 20 -5.26 7.55 -9.06
C LYS A 20 -6.70 7.63 -9.57
N ARG A 21 -7.46 6.56 -9.39
CA ARG A 21 -8.89 6.53 -9.73
C ARG A 21 -9.74 6.15 -8.52
N THR A 22 -11.04 6.38 -8.62
CA THR A 22 -11.99 5.95 -7.59
C THR A 22 -12.11 4.43 -7.60
N SER A 23 -11.93 3.82 -6.44
CA SER A 23 -12.11 2.37 -6.26
C SER A 23 -13.60 2.03 -6.23
N VAL A 24 -14.08 1.35 -7.27
CA VAL A 24 -15.48 0.93 -7.35
C VAL A 24 -15.83 -0.04 -6.22
N SER A 25 -14.94 -1.00 -5.93
CA SER A 25 -15.14 -1.96 -4.83
C SER A 25 -15.17 -1.27 -3.46
N GLY A 26 -14.27 -0.29 -3.27
CA GLY A 26 -14.25 0.53 -2.05
C GLY A 26 -15.53 1.33 -1.86
N LEU A 27 -16.06 1.91 -2.94
CA LEU A 27 -17.30 2.67 -2.94
C LEU A 27 -18.50 1.77 -2.61
N ILE A 28 -18.65 0.62 -3.29
CA ILE A 28 -19.73 -0.36 -3.04
C ILE A 28 -19.72 -0.79 -1.57
N PHE A 29 -18.55 -1.14 -1.03
CA PHE A 29 -18.43 -1.58 0.36
C PHE A 29 -18.81 -0.47 1.35
N SER A 30 -18.41 0.79 1.08
CA SER A 30 -18.75 1.92 1.93
C SER A 30 -20.24 2.21 1.93
N VAL A 31 -20.89 2.16 0.75
CA VAL A 31 -22.33 2.32 0.62
C VAL A 31 -23.06 1.19 1.34
N ALA A 32 -22.61 -0.05 1.20
CA ALA A 32 -23.21 -1.19 1.91
C ALA A 32 -23.14 -1.00 3.44
N MET A 33 -22.01 -0.54 3.97
CA MET A 33 -21.89 -0.24 5.41
C MET A 33 -22.86 0.86 5.85
N LEU A 34 -23.02 1.92 5.06
CA LEU A 34 -23.98 2.98 5.35
C LEU A 34 -25.42 2.46 5.38
N LEU A 35 -25.79 1.64 4.39
CA LEU A 35 -27.12 1.04 4.33
C LEU A 35 -27.41 0.13 5.53
N VAL A 36 -26.43 -0.69 5.93
CA VAL A 36 -26.55 -1.52 7.14
C VAL A 36 -26.72 -0.66 8.39
N GLY A 37 -25.94 0.41 8.55
CA GLY A 37 -26.08 1.32 9.67
C GLY A 37 -27.46 2.00 9.72
N VAL A 38 -27.98 2.48 8.59
CA VAL A 38 -29.32 3.08 8.48
C VAL A 38 -30.40 2.04 8.79
N PHE A 39 -30.26 0.79 8.29
CA PHE A 39 -31.21 -0.28 8.58
C PHE A 39 -31.27 -0.60 10.08
N ILE A 40 -30.12 -0.65 10.76
CA ILE A 40 -30.07 -0.83 12.21
C ILE A 40 -30.81 0.30 12.92
N PHE A 41 -30.64 1.56 12.52
CA PHE A 41 -31.38 2.67 13.09
C PHE A 41 -32.89 2.55 12.86
N ALA A 42 -33.31 2.19 11.64
CA ALA A 42 -34.71 1.98 11.32
C ALA A 42 -35.34 0.91 12.23
N SER A 43 -34.63 -0.20 12.47
CA SER A 43 -35.07 -1.28 13.35
C SER A 43 -35.31 -0.82 14.80
N ILE A 44 -34.53 0.16 15.29
CA ILE A 44 -34.70 0.70 16.63
C ILE A 44 -36.00 1.48 16.76
N PHE A 45 -36.44 2.17 15.70
CA PHE A 45 -37.71 2.92 15.73
C PHE A 45 -38.95 2.04 15.87
N GLU A 46 -38.86 0.78 15.41
CA GLU A 46 -39.94 -0.21 15.50
C GLU A 46 -39.95 -0.93 16.86
N MET A 47 -38.93 -0.79 17.69
CA MET A 47 -38.86 -1.43 19.01
C MET A 47 -39.80 -0.73 19.99
N SER A 48 -40.59 -1.52 20.74
CA SER A 48 -41.52 -1.04 21.74
C SER A 48 -40.81 -0.40 22.94
N ASP A 49 -39.65 -0.93 23.33
CA ASP A 49 -38.81 -0.40 24.43
C ASP A 49 -37.49 0.14 23.88
N LYS A 50 -37.44 1.47 23.76
CA LYS A 50 -36.26 2.20 23.26
C LYS A 50 -35.16 2.34 24.30
N SER A 51 -35.46 2.10 25.59
CA SER A 51 -34.50 2.19 26.70
C SER A 51 -33.89 0.85 27.06
N SER A 52 -34.24 -0.23 26.37
CA SER A 52 -33.67 -1.54 26.61
C SER A 52 -32.15 -1.58 26.27
N THR A 53 -31.42 -2.43 26.96
CA THR A 53 -29.99 -2.66 26.69
C THR A 53 -29.74 -3.04 25.23
N LEU A 54 -30.66 -3.79 24.61
CA LEU A 54 -30.58 -4.17 23.22
C LEU A 54 -30.68 -2.95 22.31
N SER A 55 -31.62 -2.04 22.55
CA SER A 55 -31.79 -0.81 21.78
C SER A 55 -30.55 0.07 21.86
N MET A 56 -29.95 0.22 23.05
CA MET A 56 -28.71 0.97 23.24
C MET A 56 -27.54 0.32 22.48
N ALA A 57 -27.41 -1.01 22.54
CA ALA A 57 -26.36 -1.72 21.81
C ALA A 57 -26.51 -1.55 20.29
N LEU A 58 -27.73 -1.64 19.75
CA LEU A 58 -28.01 -1.42 18.33
C LEU A 58 -27.71 0.03 17.91
N MET A 59 -28.01 1.02 18.78
CA MET A 59 -27.69 2.42 18.51
C MET A 59 -26.18 2.63 18.36
N VAL A 60 -25.37 2.08 19.26
CA VAL A 60 -23.91 2.16 19.19
C VAL A 60 -23.40 1.46 17.92
N LEU A 61 -23.92 0.28 17.62
CA LEU A 61 -23.52 -0.50 16.43
C LEU A 61 -23.90 0.25 15.15
N GLY A 62 -25.12 0.75 15.02
CA GLY A 62 -25.57 1.52 13.86
C GLY A 62 -24.72 2.77 13.63
N THR A 63 -24.42 3.51 14.73
CA THR A 63 -23.52 4.67 14.68
C THR A 63 -22.12 4.28 14.17
N ALA A 64 -21.57 3.18 14.69
CA ALA A 64 -20.26 2.70 14.26
C ALA A 64 -20.25 2.37 12.76
N PHE A 65 -21.26 1.67 12.23
CA PHE A 65 -21.35 1.35 10.80
C PHE A 65 -21.49 2.61 9.93
N VAL A 66 -22.29 3.59 10.34
CA VAL A 66 -22.43 4.86 9.60
C VAL A 66 -21.10 5.62 9.60
N LEU A 67 -20.46 5.79 10.75
CA LEU A 67 -19.18 6.49 10.84
C LEU A 67 -18.09 5.81 10.04
N LEU A 68 -17.98 4.47 10.11
CA LEU A 68 -17.00 3.71 9.32
C LEU A 68 -17.29 3.82 7.82
N GLY A 69 -18.55 3.77 7.41
CA GLY A 69 -18.96 3.93 6.00
C GLY A 69 -18.56 5.31 5.47
N VAL A 70 -18.89 6.38 6.22
CA VAL A 70 -18.53 7.77 5.87
C VAL A 70 -17.02 7.94 5.82
N PHE A 71 -16.30 7.52 6.87
CA PHE A 71 -14.86 7.64 6.94
C PHE A 71 -14.17 6.93 5.77
N ARG A 72 -14.65 5.74 5.42
CA ARG A 72 -14.11 4.96 4.30
C ARG A 72 -14.37 5.62 2.94
N LEU A 73 -15.52 6.27 2.74
CA LEU A 73 -15.82 7.05 1.54
C LEU A 73 -14.80 8.16 1.28
N PHE A 74 -14.41 8.88 2.34
CA PHE A 74 -13.47 9.99 2.21
C PHE A 74 -12.01 9.53 2.12
N TRP A 75 -11.63 8.47 2.87
CA TRP A 75 -10.21 8.11 3.04
C TRP A 75 -9.74 6.97 2.15
N LYS A 76 -10.60 6.00 1.81
CA LYS A 76 -10.24 4.80 1.04
C LYS A 76 -10.96 4.66 -0.30
N SER A 77 -11.46 5.75 -0.83
CA SER A 77 -12.17 5.75 -2.11
C SER A 77 -11.24 5.76 -3.33
N LYS A 78 -9.94 5.97 -3.15
CA LYS A 78 -8.98 6.06 -4.26
C LYS A 78 -8.05 4.86 -4.29
N GLU A 79 -7.81 4.35 -5.48
CA GLU A 79 -6.84 3.31 -5.78
C GLU A 79 -5.86 3.77 -6.85
N VAL A 80 -4.64 3.28 -6.80
CA VAL A 80 -3.60 3.56 -7.79
C VAL A 80 -3.60 2.42 -8.80
N VAL A 81 -3.67 2.74 -10.08
CA VAL A 81 -3.85 1.77 -11.16
C VAL A 81 -2.77 1.96 -12.21
N TYR A 82 -2.21 0.85 -12.68
CA TYR A 82 -1.34 0.79 -13.83
C TYR A 82 -2.18 0.78 -15.11
N LEU A 83 -2.13 1.87 -15.89
CA LEU A 83 -3.01 2.11 -17.04
C LEU A 83 -2.94 1.02 -18.11
N PRO A 84 -1.74 0.55 -18.55
CA PRO A 84 -1.66 -0.40 -19.67
C PRO A 84 -2.43 -1.70 -19.46
N THR A 85 -2.62 -2.11 -18.20
CA THR A 85 -3.33 -3.35 -17.87
C THR A 85 -4.60 -3.11 -17.07
N GLY A 86 -4.82 -1.90 -16.57
CA GLY A 86 -5.91 -1.58 -15.66
C GLY A 86 -5.77 -2.22 -14.27
N SER A 87 -4.60 -2.77 -13.96
CA SER A 87 -4.33 -3.49 -12.71
C SER A 87 -4.09 -2.54 -11.55
N VAL A 88 -4.69 -2.82 -10.39
CA VAL A 88 -4.50 -2.04 -9.16
C VAL A 88 -3.10 -2.32 -8.63
N THR A 89 -2.41 -1.27 -8.18
CA THR A 89 -1.10 -1.40 -7.55
C THR A 89 -1.23 -1.55 -6.04
N LYS A 90 -0.29 -2.29 -5.46
CA LYS A 90 -0.14 -2.46 -4.01
C LYS A 90 1.20 -1.90 -3.57
N GLU A 91 1.18 -1.21 -2.46
CA GLU A 91 2.36 -0.66 -1.80
C GLU A 91 2.85 -1.63 -0.73
N ARG A 92 4.17 -1.84 -0.68
CA ARG A 92 4.82 -2.66 0.35
C ARG A 92 6.13 -2.01 0.76
N SER A 93 6.47 -2.12 2.05
CA SER A 93 7.79 -1.78 2.57
C SER A 93 8.42 -3.03 3.14
N VAL A 94 9.67 -3.28 2.76
CA VAL A 94 10.48 -4.39 3.26
C VAL A 94 11.73 -3.82 3.90
N PHE A 95 12.12 -4.36 5.06
CA PHE A 95 13.26 -3.89 5.81
C PHE A 95 14.42 -4.86 5.73
N PHE A 96 15.64 -4.32 5.72
CA PHE A 96 16.88 -5.09 5.62
C PHE A 96 17.94 -4.53 6.56
N ASP A 97 18.92 -5.36 6.88
CA ASP A 97 20.10 -4.92 7.61
C ASP A 97 20.98 -4.02 6.75
N LEU A 98 21.71 -3.10 7.40
CA LEU A 98 22.61 -2.13 6.75
C LEU A 98 23.67 -2.81 5.85
N LYS A 99 24.11 -4.01 6.21
CA LYS A 99 25.11 -4.79 5.44
C LYS A 99 24.66 -5.07 3.99
N TYR A 100 23.35 -5.06 3.73
CA TYR A 100 22.80 -5.32 2.40
C TYR A 100 22.61 -4.06 1.55
N LEU A 101 22.84 -2.86 2.10
CA LEU A 101 22.57 -1.59 1.42
C LEU A 101 23.29 -1.50 0.07
N GLY A 102 24.62 -1.68 0.05
CA GLY A 102 25.40 -1.60 -1.22
C GLY A 102 24.90 -2.59 -2.25
N LYS A 103 24.70 -3.85 -1.85
CA LYS A 103 24.23 -4.89 -2.76
C LYS A 103 22.83 -4.62 -3.30
N LEU A 104 21.90 -4.15 -2.46
CA LEU A 104 20.55 -3.77 -2.90
C LEU A 104 20.58 -2.56 -3.83
N THR A 105 21.45 -1.59 -3.56
CA THR A 105 21.64 -0.43 -4.43
C THR A 105 22.12 -0.87 -5.82
N ASP A 106 23.18 -1.69 -5.89
CA ASP A 106 23.73 -2.21 -7.14
C ASP A 106 22.68 -3.02 -7.93
N MET A 107 21.90 -3.86 -7.25
CA MET A 107 20.83 -4.66 -7.89
C MET A 107 19.72 -3.80 -8.48
N ILE A 108 19.35 -2.71 -7.82
CA ILE A 108 18.28 -1.81 -8.29
C ILE A 108 18.81 -0.89 -9.40
N GLU A 109 20.04 -0.38 -9.29
CA GLU A 109 20.63 0.50 -10.29
C GLU A 109 20.94 -0.23 -11.59
N ASN A 110 21.37 -1.49 -11.51
CA ASN A 110 21.65 -2.33 -12.68
C ASN A 110 20.45 -3.15 -13.17
N GLU A 111 19.26 -2.98 -12.54
CA GLU A 111 18.02 -3.69 -12.90
C GLU A 111 18.15 -5.23 -12.82
N GLN A 112 19.08 -5.73 -11.99
CA GLN A 112 19.40 -7.15 -11.85
C GLN A 112 18.83 -7.75 -10.56
N LEU A 113 17.51 -7.71 -10.39
CA LEU A 113 16.82 -8.31 -9.25
C LEU A 113 16.62 -9.83 -9.35
N ASN A 114 17.15 -10.46 -10.43
CA ASN A 114 17.05 -11.90 -10.69
C ASN A 114 18.07 -12.77 -9.93
N GLY A 115 18.97 -12.17 -9.16
CA GLY A 115 20.08 -12.87 -8.53
C GLY A 115 19.64 -13.88 -7.46
N GLU A 116 20.31 -15.05 -7.41
CA GLU A 116 20.30 -15.99 -6.29
C GLU A 116 21.02 -15.38 -5.07
N THR A 117 20.41 -14.37 -4.48
CA THR A 117 21.05 -13.68 -3.38
C THR A 117 20.31 -14.02 -2.10
N GLU A 118 21.01 -14.63 -1.14
CA GLU A 118 20.53 -14.82 0.23
C GLU A 118 20.43 -13.47 0.97
N ILE A 119 19.53 -12.62 0.52
CA ILE A 119 19.17 -11.39 1.23
C ILE A 119 17.94 -11.71 2.06
N LYS A 120 18.09 -11.66 3.39
CA LYS A 120 17.01 -11.92 4.33
C LYS A 120 16.37 -10.60 4.72
N SER A 121 15.05 -10.56 4.66
CA SER A 121 14.30 -9.44 5.22
C SER A 121 14.28 -9.53 6.75
N SER A 122 14.22 -8.36 7.38
CA SER A 122 14.07 -8.23 8.84
C SER A 122 12.71 -7.59 9.14
N GLY A 123 12.16 -7.84 10.32
CA GLY A 123 10.94 -7.16 10.77
C GLY A 123 11.15 -5.65 11.03
N SER A 124 12.42 -5.26 11.26
CA SER A 124 12.87 -3.87 11.39
C SER A 124 14.33 -3.82 10.94
N GLY A 125 14.73 -2.76 10.24
CA GLY A 125 16.10 -2.66 9.73
C GLY A 125 16.47 -1.23 9.36
N ASN A 126 17.77 -0.98 9.18
CA ASN A 126 18.28 0.34 8.83
C ASN A 126 18.15 0.66 7.33
N VAL A 127 17.75 -0.33 6.52
CA VAL A 127 17.46 -0.15 5.11
C VAL A 127 15.99 -0.51 4.88
N ARG A 128 15.24 0.41 4.26
CA ARG A 128 13.86 0.20 3.87
C ARG A 128 13.76 0.25 2.35
N MET A 129 13.17 -0.76 1.77
CA MET A 129 12.82 -0.80 0.36
C MET A 129 11.32 -0.63 0.21
N ASP A 130 10.91 0.49 -0.36
CA ASP A 130 9.53 0.74 -0.71
C ASP A 130 9.28 0.24 -2.13
N VAL A 131 8.21 -0.51 -2.30
CA VAL A 131 7.84 -1.11 -3.58
C VAL A 131 6.36 -0.86 -3.84
N MET A 132 6.06 -0.38 -5.03
CA MET A 132 4.71 -0.35 -5.59
C MET A 132 4.64 -1.38 -6.71
N ILE A 133 3.77 -2.36 -6.61
CA ILE A 133 3.65 -3.43 -7.59
C ILE A 133 2.20 -3.61 -8.04
N SER A 134 1.98 -3.79 -9.35
CA SER A 134 0.67 -4.11 -9.91
C SER A 134 0.26 -5.55 -9.55
N GLN A 135 -1.04 -5.79 -9.37
CA GLN A 135 -1.54 -7.13 -9.00
C GLN A 135 -1.26 -8.20 -10.05
N ASP A 136 -1.09 -7.79 -11.29
CA ASP A 136 -0.72 -8.67 -12.42
C ASP A 136 0.80 -8.84 -12.60
N ASN A 137 1.61 -8.26 -11.69
CA ASN A 137 3.07 -8.27 -11.69
C ASN A 137 3.71 -7.73 -12.99
N LYS A 138 3.00 -6.91 -13.76
CA LYS A 138 3.52 -6.33 -15.01
C LYS A 138 4.16 -4.96 -14.84
N PHE A 139 4.01 -4.37 -13.66
CA PHE A 139 4.63 -3.12 -13.29
C PHE A 139 5.11 -3.17 -11.85
N ALA A 140 6.31 -2.66 -11.62
CA ALA A 140 6.84 -2.42 -10.28
C ALA A 140 7.64 -1.12 -10.25
N ALA A 141 7.55 -0.38 -9.15
CA ALA A 141 8.40 0.75 -8.86
C ALA A 141 9.09 0.50 -7.52
N VAL A 142 10.39 0.77 -7.45
CA VAL A 142 11.22 0.45 -6.29
C VAL A 142 12.06 1.65 -5.90
N GLN A 143 12.20 1.89 -4.59
CA GLN A 143 13.10 2.89 -4.05
C GLN A 143 13.69 2.42 -2.73
N LEU A 144 14.99 2.66 -2.53
CA LEU A 144 15.70 2.36 -1.28
C LEU A 144 15.83 3.60 -0.42
N TYR A 145 15.70 3.36 0.88
CA TYR A 145 15.91 4.34 1.94
C TYR A 145 16.88 3.78 2.97
N GLN A 146 17.71 4.64 3.51
CA GLN A 146 18.56 4.36 4.67
C GLN A 146 18.05 5.11 5.89
N PHE A 147 18.02 4.45 7.04
CA PHE A 147 17.75 5.09 8.31
C PHE A 147 18.95 5.93 8.72
N VAL A 148 18.76 7.23 8.74
CA VAL A 148 19.67 8.21 9.33
C VAL A 148 19.02 8.65 10.65
N PRO A 149 19.75 9.06 11.69
CA PRO A 149 19.14 9.36 12.99
C PRO A 149 17.81 10.12 12.84
N TYR A 150 16.73 9.47 13.34
CA TYR A 150 15.32 9.92 13.36
C TYR A 150 14.51 9.86 12.05
N THR A 151 15.10 9.53 10.88
CA THR A 151 14.35 9.51 9.62
C THR A 151 14.92 8.52 8.59
N TYR A 152 14.11 8.14 7.62
CA TYR A 152 14.55 7.41 6.43
C TYR A 152 14.81 8.40 5.29
N THR A 153 16.04 8.42 4.78
CA THR A 153 16.43 9.22 3.62
C THR A 153 16.56 8.34 2.38
N PRO A 154 16.07 8.78 1.21
CA PRO A 154 16.21 8.01 -0.02
C PRO A 154 17.70 7.90 -0.42
N VAL A 155 18.10 6.69 -0.80
CA VAL A 155 19.47 6.36 -1.26
C VAL A 155 19.51 6.24 -2.78
N THR A 156 18.42 5.74 -3.37
CA THR A 156 18.27 5.63 -4.83
C THR A 156 17.14 6.51 -5.34
N SER A 157 17.22 6.88 -6.62
CA SER A 157 16.05 7.38 -7.35
C SER A 157 14.99 6.28 -7.45
N VAL A 158 13.74 6.68 -7.75
CA VAL A 158 12.70 5.70 -8.07
C VAL A 158 13.06 5.00 -9.37
N ARG A 159 13.08 3.65 -9.36
CA ARG A 159 13.29 2.82 -10.55
C ARG A 159 12.00 2.11 -10.91
N TYR A 160 11.71 2.07 -12.20
CA TYR A 160 10.49 1.50 -12.75
C TYR A 160 10.82 0.25 -13.55
N PHE A 161 10.13 -0.83 -13.24
CA PHE A 161 10.30 -2.14 -13.86
C PHE A 161 9.01 -2.52 -14.56
N THR A 162 9.11 -3.06 -15.78
CA THR A 162 7.96 -3.50 -16.57
C THR A 162 8.17 -4.90 -17.12
N GLY A 163 7.08 -5.61 -17.44
CA GLY A 163 7.15 -6.95 -18.02
C GLY A 163 7.89 -7.97 -17.18
N SER A 164 8.94 -8.60 -17.73
CA SER A 164 9.75 -9.64 -17.05
C SER A 164 10.43 -9.14 -15.79
N ASP A 165 10.90 -7.89 -15.81
CA ASP A 165 11.66 -7.33 -14.71
C ASP A 165 10.76 -7.01 -13.51
N ALA A 166 9.51 -6.61 -13.76
CA ALA A 166 8.51 -6.47 -12.70
C ALA A 166 8.16 -7.82 -12.04
N VAL A 167 8.11 -8.91 -12.82
CA VAL A 167 7.95 -10.27 -12.29
C VAL A 167 9.14 -10.66 -11.42
N ALA A 168 10.37 -10.30 -11.84
CA ALA A 168 11.57 -10.55 -11.04
C ALA A 168 11.55 -9.82 -9.70
N VAL A 169 11.09 -8.56 -9.66
CA VAL A 169 10.86 -7.82 -8.41
C VAL A 169 9.88 -8.56 -7.50
N SER A 170 8.76 -9.04 -8.05
CA SER A 170 7.78 -9.81 -7.28
C SER A 170 8.37 -11.10 -6.69
N ALA A 171 9.11 -11.86 -7.50
CA ALA A 171 9.77 -13.08 -7.07
C ALA A 171 10.82 -12.82 -5.97
N PHE A 172 11.60 -11.75 -6.10
CA PHE A 172 12.54 -11.32 -5.07
C PHE A 172 11.84 -11.03 -3.74
N LEU A 173 10.73 -10.28 -3.76
CA LEU A 173 9.96 -9.96 -2.57
C LEU A 173 9.38 -11.20 -1.88
N GLU A 174 8.92 -12.19 -2.63
CA GLU A 174 8.40 -13.43 -2.05
C GLU A 174 9.53 -14.28 -1.42
N LYS A 175 10.71 -14.34 -2.05
CA LYS A 175 11.90 -15.01 -1.47
C LYS A 175 12.32 -14.35 -0.15
N CYS A 176 12.33 -13.02 -0.08
CA CYS A 176 12.69 -12.30 1.14
C CYS A 176 11.74 -12.55 2.31
N LYS A 177 10.49 -12.93 2.08
CA LYS A 177 9.51 -13.24 3.14
C LYS A 177 9.71 -14.63 3.75
N THR A 178 10.21 -15.57 2.96
CA THR A 178 10.32 -16.99 3.34
C THR A 178 11.63 -17.32 4.07
N ALA A 179 12.54 -16.36 4.16
CA ALA A 179 13.85 -16.48 4.83
C ALA A 179 13.83 -15.83 6.22
#